data_f3073f75dc02deb10ccf66f673c8e638
#
_entry.id   f3073f75dc02deb10ccf66f673c8e638
#
_cell.length_a   1.000
_cell.length_b   1.000
_cell.length_c   1.000
_cell.angle_alpha   90.00
_cell.angle_beta   90.00
_cell.angle_gamma   90.00
#
_symmetry.space_group_name_H-M   'P 1'
#
loop_
_entity.id
_entity.type
_entity.pdbx_description
1 polymer ?
#
loop_
_entity_poly.entity_id
_entity_poly.type
_entity_poly.pdbx_seq_one_letter_code
_entity_poly.pdbx_strand_id
1 'polypeptide(L)'
;MILVLTYHKVLRGPDPESEFYTIQADHLERQLELLAQGGFRALAPEELLDLGPQSNPAYLLCFDDGTADHYEVVLPLLARRRCRAVFFVPTSKLDRPGYLASRQVAELSRAGQTIGAHSHEHRRLDWLGEEDIRVQMQLSHQIIENLVGAPPVFFAPVGGYFDRRVRDIALESGIRVIRTMRWGYNQIPDLAALQCIPLNRHFTDEEFRRVLEFRRRSALYAAKEITKKVIPSRTYQSLRAGMFSRLGRK
;
A
#
# COMPACT_ATOMS: atom_id res chain seq x y z
N MET A 1 4.63 -13.69 12.48
CA MET A 1 3.89 -13.43 11.25
C MET A 1 3.50 -11.97 11.18
N ILE A 2 3.58 -11.37 9.98
CA ILE A 2 3.26 -9.96 9.75
C ILE A 2 2.13 -9.85 8.73
N LEU A 3 1.10 -9.10 9.06
CA LEU A 3 0.09 -8.61 8.13
C LEU A 3 0.52 -7.24 7.59
N VAL A 4 0.62 -7.09 6.29
CA VAL A 4 0.76 -5.78 5.66
C VAL A 4 -0.62 -5.40 5.11
N LEU A 5 -1.24 -4.41 5.72
CA LEU A 5 -2.59 -3.95 5.37
C LEU A 5 -2.47 -2.73 4.46
N THR A 6 -3.00 -2.85 3.25
CA THR A 6 -2.88 -1.79 2.25
C THR A 6 -4.22 -1.12 2.00
N TYR A 7 -4.25 0.17 2.22
CA TYR A 7 -5.35 1.09 2.00
C TYR A 7 -5.00 2.06 0.88
N HIS A 8 -6.01 2.71 0.34
CA HIS A 8 -5.85 3.82 -0.60
C HIS A 8 -6.61 5.02 -0.03
N LYS A 9 -7.77 5.35 -0.58
CA LYS A 9 -8.59 6.48 -0.14
C LYS A 9 -9.41 6.15 1.12
N VAL A 10 -9.40 7.03 2.11
CA VAL A 10 -10.14 6.88 3.37
C VAL A 10 -11.01 8.12 3.62
N LEU A 11 -12.33 7.99 3.52
CA LEU A 11 -13.25 9.13 3.57
C LEU A 11 -14.10 9.18 4.84
N ARG A 12 -14.48 10.40 5.24
CA ARG A 12 -15.56 10.67 6.18
C ARG A 12 -16.79 11.12 5.40
N GLY A 13 -17.64 10.18 5.01
CA GLY A 13 -18.85 10.50 4.26
C GLY A 13 -18.90 9.87 2.88
N PRO A 14 -19.85 10.31 2.02
CA PRO A 14 -20.08 9.68 0.73
C PRO A 14 -18.85 9.70 -0.17
N ASP A 15 -18.68 8.61 -0.92
CA ASP A 15 -17.73 8.53 -2.02
C ASP A 15 -18.49 8.67 -3.35
N PRO A 16 -18.55 9.90 -3.94
CA PRO A 16 -19.32 10.14 -5.16
C PRO A 16 -18.73 9.40 -6.37
N GLU A 17 -17.43 9.11 -6.35
CA GLU A 17 -16.74 8.41 -7.43
C GLU A 17 -16.88 6.90 -7.32
N SER A 18 -17.34 6.42 -6.17
CA SER A 18 -17.51 4.98 -5.88
C SER A 18 -16.28 4.14 -6.20
N GLU A 19 -15.10 4.66 -5.91
CA GLU A 19 -13.82 3.99 -6.18
C GLU A 19 -13.70 2.68 -5.40
N PHE A 20 -13.20 1.65 -6.06
CA PHE A 20 -13.13 0.31 -5.48
C PHE A 20 -12.28 0.23 -4.20
N TYR A 21 -11.15 0.94 -4.15
CA TYR A 21 -10.24 0.93 -3.01
C TYR A 21 -10.53 2.03 -1.98
N THR A 22 -11.65 2.74 -2.09
CA THR A 22 -12.10 3.66 -1.03
C THR A 22 -12.71 2.88 0.12
N ILE A 23 -12.37 3.26 1.35
CA ILE A 23 -13.06 2.79 2.55
C ILE A 23 -13.53 3.98 3.40
N GLN A 24 -14.48 3.74 4.29
CA GLN A 24 -14.91 4.72 5.26
C GLN A 24 -13.96 4.75 6.47
N ALA A 25 -13.76 5.92 7.06
CA ALA A 25 -12.88 6.11 8.21
C ALA A 25 -13.30 5.25 9.42
N ASP A 26 -14.62 5.06 9.61
CA ASP A 26 -15.13 4.19 10.66
C ASP A 26 -14.84 2.69 10.42
N HIS A 27 -14.72 2.26 9.15
CA HIS A 27 -14.24 0.91 8.82
C HIS A 27 -12.76 0.74 9.20
N LEU A 28 -11.91 1.72 8.88
CA LEU A 28 -10.52 1.70 9.31
C LEU A 28 -10.43 1.64 10.84
N GLU A 29 -11.21 2.46 11.55
CA GLU A 29 -11.23 2.46 13.02
C GLU A 29 -11.63 1.09 13.59
N ARG A 30 -12.69 0.47 13.06
CA ARG A 30 -13.11 -0.88 13.46
C ARG A 30 -12.04 -1.95 13.18
N GLN A 31 -11.38 -1.88 12.04
CA GLN A 31 -10.31 -2.82 11.69
C GLN A 31 -9.12 -2.69 12.66
N LEU A 32 -8.73 -1.48 13.04
CA LEU A 32 -7.71 -1.26 14.07
C LEU A 32 -8.13 -1.79 15.46
N GLU A 33 -9.41 -1.69 15.81
CA GLU A 33 -9.96 -2.29 17.02
C GLU A 33 -9.90 -3.82 17.00
N LEU A 34 -10.28 -4.44 15.88
CA LEU A 34 -10.20 -5.89 15.70
C LEU A 34 -8.77 -6.40 15.79
N LEU A 35 -7.79 -5.66 15.25
CA LEU A 35 -6.37 -5.98 15.38
C LEU A 35 -5.94 -5.95 16.85
N ALA A 36 -6.31 -4.91 17.60
CA ALA A 36 -5.99 -4.79 19.02
C ALA A 36 -6.62 -5.91 19.84
N GLN A 37 -7.91 -6.22 19.60
CA GLN A 37 -8.63 -7.33 20.25
C GLN A 37 -7.99 -8.69 19.92
N GLY A 38 -7.47 -8.86 18.71
CA GLY A 38 -6.77 -10.06 18.26
C GLY A 38 -5.33 -10.19 18.78
N GLY A 39 -4.86 -9.21 19.59
CA GLY A 39 -3.49 -9.22 20.14
C GLY A 39 -2.40 -8.92 19.12
N PHE A 40 -2.74 -8.31 17.98
CA PHE A 40 -1.76 -7.91 16.99
C PHE A 40 -1.02 -6.63 17.41
N ARG A 41 0.30 -6.65 17.32
CA ARG A 41 1.14 -5.48 17.58
C ARG A 41 1.28 -4.61 16.32
N ALA A 42 1.05 -3.31 16.43
CA ALA A 42 1.41 -2.37 15.38
C ALA A 42 2.94 -2.32 15.22
N LEU A 43 3.43 -2.45 13.99
CA LEU A 43 4.84 -2.24 13.65
C LEU A 43 5.08 -0.80 13.25
N ALA A 44 6.14 -0.19 13.77
CA ALA A 44 6.73 0.95 13.12
C ALA A 44 7.42 0.47 11.83
N PRO A 45 7.30 1.19 10.70
CA PRO A 45 7.84 0.71 9.43
C PRO A 45 9.31 0.32 9.46
N GLU A 46 10.15 1.07 10.15
CA GLU A 46 11.58 0.82 10.29
C GLU A 46 11.91 -0.47 11.05
N GLU A 47 11.04 -0.90 11.97
CA GLU A 47 11.23 -2.18 12.68
C GLU A 47 11.27 -3.36 11.70
N LEU A 48 10.61 -3.22 10.52
CA LEU A 48 10.60 -4.26 9.51
C LEU A 48 12.00 -4.55 8.94
N LEU A 49 12.88 -3.55 8.93
CA LEU A 49 14.22 -3.65 8.38
C LEU A 49 15.16 -4.52 9.23
N ASP A 50 14.89 -4.60 10.53
CA ASP A 50 15.71 -5.31 11.52
C ASP A 50 14.92 -6.42 12.23
N LEU A 51 13.85 -6.89 11.60
CA LEU A 51 12.89 -7.78 12.21
C LEU A 51 13.45 -9.19 12.37
N GLY A 52 13.75 -9.59 13.60
CA GLY A 52 14.02 -10.97 13.98
C GLY A 52 12.73 -11.83 14.06
N PRO A 53 12.85 -13.09 14.48
CA PRO A 53 11.69 -13.97 14.69
C PRO A 53 10.65 -13.31 15.61
N GLN A 54 9.41 -13.25 15.17
CA GLN A 54 8.31 -12.65 15.93
C GLN A 54 7.56 -13.72 16.73
N SER A 55 7.46 -13.53 18.06
CA SER A 55 6.65 -14.37 18.94
C SER A 55 5.15 -14.05 18.82
N ASN A 56 4.81 -12.78 18.64
CA ASN A 56 3.43 -12.31 18.51
C ASN A 56 3.11 -11.88 17.08
N PRO A 57 1.85 -12.03 16.63
CA PRO A 57 1.44 -11.50 15.36
C PRO A 57 1.54 -9.97 15.34
N ALA A 58 1.95 -9.43 14.20
CA ALA A 58 2.11 -8.00 14.04
C ALA A 58 1.49 -7.52 12.72
N TYR A 59 1.23 -6.21 12.61
CA TYR A 59 0.75 -5.62 11.38
C TYR A 59 1.49 -4.33 11.03
N LEU A 60 1.61 -4.07 9.74
CA LEU A 60 2.10 -2.84 9.15
C LEU A 60 0.99 -2.20 8.34
N LEU A 61 0.77 -0.90 8.52
CA LEU A 61 -0.19 -0.12 7.74
C LEU A 61 0.51 0.54 6.55
N CYS A 62 -0.12 0.46 5.39
CA CYS A 62 0.32 1.09 4.16
C CYS A 62 -0.83 1.87 3.52
N PHE A 63 -0.56 3.07 3.03
CA PHE A 63 -1.51 3.92 2.31
C PHE A 63 -0.90 4.31 0.97
N ASP A 64 -1.59 3.97 -0.13
CA ASP A 64 -1.13 4.22 -1.49
C ASP A 64 -1.74 5.50 -2.07
N ASP A 65 -1.17 5.99 -3.16
CA ASP A 65 -1.63 7.07 -4.04
C ASP A 65 -1.47 8.50 -3.52
N GLY A 66 -1.14 8.72 -2.24
CA GLY A 66 -0.85 10.05 -1.72
C GLY A 66 -2.03 11.04 -1.84
N THR A 67 -3.26 10.58 -1.61
CA THR A 67 -4.47 11.40 -1.64
C THR A 67 -4.58 12.32 -0.41
N ALA A 68 -5.30 13.43 -0.52
CA ALA A 68 -5.40 14.46 0.52
C ALA A 68 -5.95 13.94 1.86
N ASP A 69 -6.85 12.96 1.82
CA ASP A 69 -7.42 12.31 2.99
C ASP A 69 -6.38 11.60 3.87
N HIS A 70 -5.22 11.24 3.32
CA HIS A 70 -4.12 10.70 4.12
C HIS A 70 -3.64 11.66 5.21
N TYR A 71 -3.66 12.96 4.94
CA TYR A 71 -3.35 13.98 5.93
C TYR A 71 -4.59 14.39 6.75
N GLU A 72 -5.71 14.62 6.09
CA GLU A 72 -6.91 15.19 6.71
C GLU A 72 -7.67 14.18 7.59
N VAL A 73 -7.67 12.91 7.21
CA VAL A 73 -8.44 11.84 7.86
C VAL A 73 -7.55 10.82 8.53
N VAL A 74 -6.58 10.26 7.78
CA VAL A 74 -5.78 9.12 8.27
C VAL A 74 -4.80 9.55 9.35
N LEU A 75 -4.03 10.61 9.16
CA LEU A 75 -3.03 11.05 10.14
C LEU A 75 -3.62 11.28 11.54
N PRO A 76 -4.73 12.05 11.72
CA PRO A 76 -5.34 12.22 13.04
C PRO A 76 -5.84 10.89 13.64
N LEU A 77 -6.29 9.96 12.81
CA LEU A 77 -6.76 8.65 13.23
C LEU A 77 -5.61 7.79 13.77
N LEU A 78 -4.50 7.73 13.02
CA LEU A 78 -3.30 7.01 13.44
C LEU A 78 -2.69 7.61 14.71
N ALA A 79 -2.67 8.96 14.84
CA ALA A 79 -2.16 9.64 16.02
C ALA A 79 -2.93 9.26 17.29
N ARG A 80 -4.27 9.20 17.24
CA ARG A 80 -5.11 8.75 18.38
C ARG A 80 -4.80 7.31 18.79
N ARG A 81 -4.46 6.46 17.82
CA ARG A 81 -4.15 5.03 18.05
C ARG A 81 -2.65 4.78 18.29
N ARG A 82 -1.81 5.82 18.24
CA ARG A 82 -0.34 5.71 18.32
C ARG A 82 0.23 4.69 17.32
N CYS A 83 -0.38 4.64 16.14
CA CYS A 83 0.06 3.79 15.03
C CYS A 83 0.93 4.59 14.06
N ARG A 84 1.91 3.90 13.47
CA ARG A 84 2.73 4.42 12.38
C ARG A 84 2.43 3.65 11.11
N ALA A 85 2.63 4.29 9.97
CA ALA A 85 2.33 3.72 8.65
C ALA A 85 3.37 4.15 7.61
N VAL A 86 3.35 3.46 6.46
CA VAL A 86 4.03 3.90 5.24
C VAL A 86 3.01 4.56 4.33
N PHE A 87 3.30 5.78 3.88
CA PHE A 87 2.53 6.49 2.86
C PHE A 87 3.31 6.47 1.55
N PHE A 88 2.81 5.73 0.57
CA PHE A 88 3.41 5.62 -0.75
C PHE A 88 2.90 6.75 -1.65
N VAL A 89 3.82 7.64 -2.07
CA VAL A 89 3.45 8.90 -2.70
C VAL A 89 3.96 8.96 -4.15
N PRO A 90 3.07 9.12 -5.15
CA PRO A 90 3.45 9.43 -6.51
C PRO A 90 3.79 10.93 -6.61
N THR A 91 5.08 11.24 -6.75
CA THR A 91 5.59 12.60 -6.50
C THR A 91 5.15 13.65 -7.51
N SER A 92 4.75 13.28 -8.74
CA SER A 92 4.19 14.22 -9.71
C SER A 92 2.73 14.62 -9.42
N LYS A 93 2.10 13.95 -8.46
CA LYS A 93 0.72 14.27 -8.03
C LYS A 93 0.69 15.26 -6.88
N LEU A 94 1.80 15.49 -6.20
CA LEU A 94 1.88 16.48 -5.12
C LEU A 94 1.41 17.85 -5.57
N ASP A 95 0.78 18.56 -4.63
CA ASP A 95 0.23 19.91 -4.83
C ASP A 95 -0.90 20.01 -5.89
N ARG A 96 -1.42 18.85 -6.35
CA ARG A 96 -2.58 18.82 -7.23
C ARG A 96 -3.87 18.65 -6.44
N PRO A 97 -5.02 19.14 -6.95
CA PRO A 97 -6.31 18.93 -6.30
C PRO A 97 -6.57 17.43 -5.98
N GLY A 98 -6.98 17.15 -4.74
CA GLY A 98 -7.26 15.78 -4.28
C GLY A 98 -6.04 14.98 -3.81
N TYR A 99 -4.84 15.55 -3.90
CA TYR A 99 -3.59 14.91 -3.46
C TYR A 99 -2.93 15.68 -2.31
N LEU A 100 -1.98 15.04 -1.65
CA LEU A 100 -1.16 15.66 -0.62
C LEU A 100 -0.41 16.88 -1.17
N ALA A 101 -0.40 17.96 -0.40
CA ALA A 101 0.54 19.05 -0.64
C ALA A 101 1.95 18.63 -0.18
N SER A 102 2.98 19.17 -0.82
CA SER A 102 4.38 18.93 -0.44
C SER A 102 4.64 19.23 1.04
N ARG A 103 4.04 20.31 1.59
CA ARG A 103 4.08 20.62 3.01
C ARG A 103 3.48 19.51 3.88
N GLN A 104 2.36 18.92 3.47
CA GLN A 104 1.68 17.84 4.21
C GLN A 104 2.53 16.57 4.25
N VAL A 105 3.28 16.25 3.18
CA VAL A 105 4.24 15.14 3.17
C VAL A 105 5.33 15.34 4.23
N ALA A 106 5.91 16.56 4.33
CA ALA A 106 6.88 16.87 5.35
C ALA A 106 6.27 16.81 6.78
N GLU A 107 5.01 17.21 6.95
CA GLU A 107 4.30 17.13 8.24
C GLU A 107 3.98 15.68 8.63
N LEU A 108 3.58 14.82 7.68
CA LEU A 108 3.45 13.37 7.91
C LEU A 108 4.75 12.77 8.44
N SER A 109 5.88 13.09 7.81
CA SER A 109 7.20 12.61 8.24
C SER A 109 7.55 13.11 9.65
N ARG A 110 7.36 14.40 9.94
CA ARG A 110 7.59 14.96 11.30
C ARG A 110 6.68 14.34 12.36
N ALA A 111 5.48 13.92 11.98
CA ALA A 111 4.57 13.18 12.85
C ALA A 111 4.97 11.69 13.03
N GLY A 112 6.15 11.29 12.54
CA GLY A 112 6.70 9.95 12.68
C GLY A 112 6.19 8.94 11.66
N GLN A 113 5.49 9.39 10.62
CA GLN A 113 5.07 8.50 9.54
C GLN A 113 6.21 8.32 8.53
N THR A 114 6.26 7.19 7.85
CA THR A 114 7.27 6.89 6.84
C THR A 114 6.73 7.24 5.46
N ILE A 115 7.52 7.95 4.65
CA ILE A 115 7.17 8.25 3.26
C ILE A 115 7.90 7.25 2.35
N GLY A 116 7.13 6.54 1.54
CA GLY A 116 7.61 5.59 0.55
C GLY A 116 7.41 6.10 -0.88
N ALA A 117 8.21 5.57 -1.81
CA ALA A 117 8.08 5.86 -3.23
C ALA A 117 6.92 5.09 -3.88
N HIS A 118 6.17 5.77 -4.78
CA HIS A 118 5.12 5.16 -5.61
C HIS A 118 5.26 5.53 -7.08
N SER A 119 6.49 5.46 -7.63
CA SER A 119 6.97 6.07 -8.86
C SER A 119 6.84 7.61 -8.87
N HIS A 120 7.31 8.26 -9.93
CA HIS A 120 7.10 9.70 -10.09
C HIS A 120 5.70 9.99 -10.66
N GLU A 121 5.37 9.42 -11.83
CA GLU A 121 4.15 9.73 -12.57
C GLU A 121 2.95 8.82 -12.26
N HIS A 122 3.05 7.94 -11.27
CA HIS A 122 2.03 6.93 -10.98
C HIS A 122 1.78 5.98 -12.17
N ARG A 123 2.86 5.61 -12.88
CA ARG A 123 2.81 4.70 -14.04
C ARG A 123 3.25 3.30 -13.66
N ARG A 124 2.73 2.31 -14.36
CA ARG A 124 3.23 0.95 -14.29
C ARG A 124 4.63 0.87 -14.87
N LEU A 125 5.60 0.62 -13.99
CA LEU A 125 7.02 0.60 -14.37
C LEU A 125 7.39 -0.63 -15.22
N ASP A 126 6.69 -1.76 -15.05
CA ASP A 126 6.89 -2.98 -15.86
C ASP A 126 6.55 -2.81 -17.36
N TRP A 127 5.94 -1.69 -17.74
CA TRP A 127 5.69 -1.34 -19.15
C TRP A 127 6.76 -0.43 -19.76
N LEU A 128 7.69 0.05 -18.96
CA LEU A 128 8.71 1.00 -19.36
C LEU A 128 10.04 0.31 -19.72
N GLY A 129 10.89 1.01 -20.45
CA GLY A 129 12.30 0.66 -20.61
C GLY A 129 13.08 0.90 -19.31
N GLU A 130 14.26 0.29 -19.19
CA GLU A 130 15.08 0.41 -17.96
C GLU A 130 15.48 1.86 -17.66
N GLU A 131 15.80 2.63 -18.69
CA GLU A 131 16.16 4.05 -18.52
C GLU A 131 14.99 4.85 -17.94
N ASP A 132 13.78 4.67 -18.49
CA ASP A 132 12.59 5.33 -17.96
C ASP A 132 12.29 4.89 -16.52
N ILE A 133 12.49 3.60 -16.19
CA ILE A 133 12.33 3.11 -14.82
C ILE A 133 13.30 3.84 -13.88
N ARG A 134 14.58 3.98 -14.27
CA ARG A 134 15.60 4.70 -13.49
C ARG A 134 15.21 6.16 -13.29
N VAL A 135 14.75 6.84 -14.33
CA VAL A 135 14.27 8.23 -14.26
C VAL A 135 13.10 8.36 -13.29
N GLN A 136 12.09 7.46 -13.37
CA GLN A 136 10.93 7.48 -12.45
C GLN A 136 11.37 7.29 -11.00
N MET A 137 12.28 6.37 -10.72
CA MET A 137 12.81 6.12 -9.37
C MET A 137 13.63 7.31 -8.88
N GLN A 138 14.56 7.82 -9.68
CA GLN A 138 15.42 8.94 -9.30
C GLN A 138 14.64 10.21 -8.99
N LEU A 139 13.67 10.59 -9.83
CA LEU A 139 12.82 11.77 -9.59
C LEU A 139 12.00 11.61 -8.32
N SER A 140 11.40 10.43 -8.12
CA SER A 140 10.63 10.14 -6.91
C SER A 140 11.51 10.23 -5.66
N HIS A 141 12.71 9.65 -5.67
CA HIS A 141 13.65 9.68 -4.55
C HIS A 141 14.09 11.09 -4.22
N GLN A 142 14.55 11.86 -5.21
CA GLN A 142 15.03 13.22 -5.01
C GLN A 142 13.97 14.15 -4.42
N ILE A 143 12.72 14.03 -4.91
CA ILE A 143 11.63 14.85 -4.41
C ILE A 143 11.29 14.46 -2.96
N ILE A 144 11.18 13.16 -2.64
CA ILE A 144 10.91 12.70 -1.28
C ILE A 144 12.05 13.13 -0.35
N GLU A 145 13.31 12.89 -0.72
CA GLU A 145 14.47 13.28 0.09
C GLU A 145 14.48 14.78 0.39
N ASN A 146 14.20 15.62 -0.60
CA ASN A 146 14.10 17.08 -0.42
C ASN A 146 12.98 17.46 0.58
N LEU A 147 11.89 16.71 0.64
CA LEU A 147 10.76 17.01 1.52
C LEU A 147 10.94 16.51 2.95
N VAL A 148 11.58 15.34 3.12
CA VAL A 148 11.64 14.67 4.43
C VAL A 148 13.05 14.55 5.00
N GLY A 149 14.09 14.93 4.24
CA GLY A 149 15.48 14.94 4.68
C GLY A 149 16.22 13.60 4.56
N ALA A 150 15.57 12.57 3.98
CA ALA A 150 16.18 11.26 3.76
C ALA A 150 15.56 10.58 2.52
N PRO A 151 16.35 9.78 1.77
CA PRO A 151 15.81 9.03 0.64
C PRO A 151 14.82 7.95 1.11
N PRO A 152 13.78 7.63 0.31
CA PRO A 152 12.84 6.59 0.67
C PRO A 152 13.50 5.21 0.61
N VAL A 153 13.25 4.38 1.62
CA VAL A 153 13.70 2.97 1.66
C VAL A 153 12.56 1.99 1.40
N PHE A 154 11.33 2.48 1.30
CA PHE A 154 10.12 1.72 0.96
C PHE A 154 9.64 2.11 -0.43
N PHE A 155 9.25 1.10 -1.23
CA PHE A 155 8.66 1.28 -2.54
C PHE A 155 7.42 0.39 -2.71
N ALA A 156 6.39 0.95 -3.33
CA ALA A 156 5.23 0.20 -3.80
C ALA A 156 5.09 0.38 -5.32
N PRO A 157 5.24 -0.67 -6.13
CA PRO A 157 4.95 -0.58 -7.56
C PRO A 157 3.45 -0.35 -7.78
N VAL A 158 3.12 0.52 -8.72
CA VAL A 158 1.74 0.89 -9.06
C VAL A 158 0.93 -0.35 -9.43
N GLY A 159 -0.21 -0.56 -8.74
CA GLY A 159 -1.04 -1.76 -8.88
C GLY A 159 -0.34 -3.07 -8.47
N GLY A 160 0.83 -3.02 -7.86
CA GLY A 160 1.63 -4.17 -7.47
C GLY A 160 2.29 -4.90 -8.63
N TYR A 161 2.32 -4.27 -9.81
CA TYR A 161 2.93 -4.84 -11.01
C TYR A 161 4.41 -4.47 -11.10
N PHE A 162 5.28 -5.48 -11.06
CA PHE A 162 6.70 -5.30 -11.27
C PHE A 162 7.33 -6.60 -11.79
N ASP A 163 8.38 -6.46 -12.55
CA ASP A 163 9.21 -7.55 -13.05
C ASP A 163 10.61 -7.50 -12.38
N ARG A 164 11.50 -8.36 -12.85
CA ARG A 164 12.86 -8.41 -12.34
C ARG A 164 13.61 -7.07 -12.53
N ARG A 165 13.43 -6.40 -13.68
CA ARG A 165 14.09 -5.12 -14.00
C ARG A 165 13.69 -4.04 -12.99
N VAL A 166 12.37 -3.89 -12.74
CA VAL A 166 11.84 -2.91 -11.77
C VAL A 166 12.36 -3.22 -10.38
N ARG A 167 12.39 -4.50 -9.98
CA ARG A 167 12.93 -4.91 -8.68
C ARG A 167 14.40 -4.55 -8.54
N ASP A 168 15.21 -4.97 -9.51
CA ASP A 168 16.66 -4.82 -9.43
C ASP A 168 17.04 -3.33 -9.44
N ILE A 169 16.42 -2.50 -10.29
CA ILE A 169 16.61 -1.04 -10.32
C ILE A 169 16.15 -0.39 -9.01
N ALA A 170 15.04 -0.81 -8.43
CA ALA A 170 14.59 -0.29 -7.14
C ALA A 170 15.61 -0.58 -6.02
N LEU A 171 16.12 -1.82 -5.95
CA LEU A 171 17.16 -2.19 -4.96
C LEU A 171 18.45 -1.43 -5.19
N GLU A 172 18.91 -1.28 -6.44
CA GLU A 172 20.08 -0.47 -6.82
C GLU A 172 19.93 1.00 -6.42
N SER A 173 18.71 1.55 -6.43
CA SER A 173 18.43 2.93 -6.04
C SER A 173 18.34 3.14 -4.51
N GLY A 174 18.60 2.10 -3.68
CA GLY A 174 18.60 2.19 -2.22
C GLY A 174 17.28 1.77 -1.57
N ILE A 175 16.28 1.32 -2.32
CA ILE A 175 15.08 0.71 -1.75
C ILE A 175 15.47 -0.58 -1.01
N ARG A 176 14.95 -0.75 0.18
CA ARG A 176 15.15 -1.94 1.02
C ARG A 176 13.90 -2.80 1.14
N VAL A 177 12.73 -2.19 0.96
CA VAL A 177 11.43 -2.88 1.09
C VAL A 177 10.57 -2.58 -0.12
N ILE A 178 10.15 -3.63 -0.83
CA ILE A 178 9.18 -3.56 -1.92
C ILE A 178 7.88 -4.22 -1.47
N ARG A 179 6.79 -3.44 -1.30
CA ARG A 179 5.46 -3.94 -1.00
C ARG A 179 4.70 -4.18 -2.31
N THR A 180 4.31 -5.42 -2.51
CA THR A 180 3.53 -5.84 -3.69
C THR A 180 2.03 -5.86 -3.37
N MET A 181 1.18 -6.02 -4.41
CA MET A 181 -0.26 -6.30 -4.23
C MET A 181 -0.57 -7.81 -4.22
N ARG A 182 0.43 -8.66 -4.00
CA ARG A 182 0.20 -10.09 -3.81
C ARG A 182 -0.49 -10.31 -2.47
N TRP A 183 -1.65 -10.91 -2.52
CA TRP A 183 -2.41 -11.23 -1.33
C TRP A 183 -1.73 -12.33 -0.51
N GLY A 184 -1.53 -12.10 0.78
CA GLY A 184 -0.96 -13.11 1.67
C GLY A 184 -0.38 -12.56 2.97
N TYR A 185 0.21 -13.48 3.71
CA TYR A 185 0.83 -13.27 5.01
C TYR A 185 2.35 -13.43 4.90
N ASN A 186 3.09 -12.65 5.68
CA ASN A 186 4.54 -12.74 5.73
C ASN A 186 4.97 -13.48 7.00
N GLN A 187 5.18 -14.79 6.91
CA GLN A 187 5.72 -15.61 8.00
C GLN A 187 7.20 -15.30 8.21
N ILE A 188 7.95 -15.38 7.13
CA ILE A 188 9.32 -14.89 6.97
C ILE A 188 9.21 -13.84 5.86
N PRO A 189 9.37 -12.54 6.17
CA PRO A 189 9.17 -11.50 5.17
C PRO A 189 10.28 -11.54 4.11
N ASP A 190 9.88 -11.65 2.84
CA ASP A 190 10.74 -11.30 1.72
C ASP A 190 10.61 -9.77 1.52
N LEU A 191 11.60 -9.03 1.99
CA LEU A 191 11.57 -7.56 1.93
C LEU A 191 11.55 -7.04 0.50
N ALA A 192 12.08 -7.79 -0.46
CA ALA A 192 12.03 -7.43 -1.88
C ALA A 192 10.70 -7.77 -2.56
N ALA A 193 9.75 -8.40 -1.85
CA ALA A 193 8.46 -8.79 -2.40
C ALA A 193 7.38 -9.05 -1.33
N LEU A 194 7.20 -8.13 -0.39
CA LEU A 194 6.20 -8.26 0.69
C LEU A 194 4.80 -8.50 0.12
N GLN A 195 4.13 -9.49 0.67
CA GLN A 195 2.72 -9.75 0.42
C GLN A 195 1.87 -8.79 1.28
N CYS A 196 0.68 -8.43 0.81
CA CYS A 196 -0.24 -7.58 1.56
C CYS A 196 -1.68 -8.07 1.49
N ILE A 197 -2.52 -7.48 2.33
CA ILE A 197 -3.97 -7.60 2.29
C ILE A 197 -4.51 -6.27 1.79
N PRO A 198 -4.88 -6.14 0.49
CA PRO A 198 -5.46 -4.91 -0.01
C PRO A 198 -6.92 -4.79 0.42
N LEU A 199 -7.22 -3.73 1.18
CA LEU A 199 -8.56 -3.43 1.68
C LEU A 199 -9.31 -2.62 0.62
N ASN A 200 -10.62 -2.85 0.54
CA ASN A 200 -11.49 -2.17 -0.40
C ASN A 200 -12.90 -2.01 0.21
N ARG A 201 -13.75 -1.24 -0.45
CA ARG A 201 -15.12 -0.90 0.03
C ARG A 201 -16.03 -2.10 0.31
N HIS A 202 -15.76 -3.23 -0.29
CA HIS A 202 -16.55 -4.46 -0.12
C HIS A 202 -15.96 -5.42 0.92
N PHE A 203 -14.84 -5.04 1.55
CA PHE A 203 -14.16 -5.89 2.52
C PHE A 203 -14.87 -5.78 3.88
N THR A 204 -15.67 -6.79 4.20
CA THR A 204 -16.50 -6.82 5.40
C THR A 204 -15.69 -7.06 6.68
N ASP A 205 -16.24 -6.68 7.84
CA ASP A 205 -15.65 -6.97 9.14
C ASP A 205 -15.48 -8.49 9.38
N GLU A 206 -16.39 -9.32 8.82
CA GLU A 206 -16.29 -10.77 8.93
C GLU A 206 -15.10 -11.31 8.10
N GLU A 207 -14.91 -10.80 6.87
CA GLU A 207 -13.73 -11.16 6.07
C GLU A 207 -12.44 -10.71 6.74
N PHE A 208 -12.46 -9.54 7.39
CA PHE A 208 -11.32 -9.06 8.15
C PHE A 208 -11.01 -9.97 9.35
N ARG A 209 -12.01 -10.39 10.13
CA ARG A 209 -11.81 -11.39 11.21
C ARG A 209 -11.22 -12.69 10.69
N ARG A 210 -11.68 -13.19 9.54
CA ARG A 210 -11.11 -14.39 8.91
C ARG A 210 -9.64 -14.21 8.54
N VAL A 211 -9.24 -13.01 8.11
CA VAL A 211 -7.82 -12.67 7.88
C VAL A 211 -7.03 -12.76 9.19
N LEU A 212 -7.57 -12.23 10.29
CA LEU A 212 -6.91 -12.27 11.60
C LEU A 212 -6.81 -13.68 12.18
N GLU A 213 -7.79 -14.54 11.91
CA GLU A 213 -7.80 -15.94 12.33
C GLU A 213 -6.81 -16.83 11.54
N PHE A 214 -6.03 -16.27 10.64
CA PHE A 214 -5.07 -16.99 9.80
C PHE A 214 -5.66 -18.14 8.97
N ARG A 215 -6.96 -18.11 8.71
CA ARG A 215 -7.59 -19.13 7.88
C ARG A 215 -7.01 -19.09 6.47
N ARG A 216 -6.77 -20.26 5.93
CA ARG A 216 -6.18 -20.48 4.59
C ARG A 216 -6.86 -19.58 3.56
N ARG A 217 -6.06 -19.05 2.62
CA ARG A 217 -6.52 -18.37 1.40
C ARG A 217 -7.78 -19.01 0.86
N SER A 218 -8.82 -18.26 0.65
CA SER A 218 -9.95 -18.77 -0.13
C SER A 218 -9.46 -19.18 -1.51
N ALA A 219 -10.01 -20.26 -2.08
CA ALA A 219 -9.67 -20.71 -3.43
C ALA A 219 -9.78 -19.59 -4.48
N LEU A 220 -10.64 -18.60 -4.23
CA LEU A 220 -10.84 -17.43 -5.07
C LEU A 220 -9.59 -16.53 -5.15
N TYR A 221 -8.88 -16.31 -4.02
CA TYR A 221 -7.65 -15.52 -4.01
C TYR A 221 -6.49 -16.26 -4.65
N ALA A 222 -6.41 -17.58 -4.43
CA ALA A 222 -5.42 -18.43 -5.11
C ALA A 222 -5.63 -18.43 -6.64
N ALA A 223 -6.87 -18.54 -7.10
CA ALA A 223 -7.21 -18.45 -8.52
C ALA A 223 -6.85 -17.08 -9.12
N LYS A 224 -7.09 -15.97 -8.38
CA LYS A 224 -6.75 -14.61 -8.81
C LYS A 224 -5.24 -14.40 -8.95
N GLU A 225 -4.43 -14.98 -8.06
CA GLU A 225 -2.97 -14.91 -8.15
C GLU A 225 -2.42 -15.74 -9.31
N ILE A 226 -3.00 -16.94 -9.55
CA ILE A 226 -2.66 -17.76 -10.72
C ILE A 226 -3.00 -16.99 -12.00
N THR A 227 -4.17 -16.35 -12.06
CA THR A 227 -4.62 -15.56 -13.21
C THR A 227 -3.67 -14.41 -13.52
N LYS A 228 -3.16 -13.69 -12.47
CA LYS A 228 -2.16 -12.63 -12.65
C LYS A 228 -0.83 -13.14 -13.21
N LYS A 229 -0.43 -14.37 -12.87
CA LYS A 229 0.82 -14.97 -13.36
C LYS A 229 0.73 -15.50 -14.78
N VAL A 230 -0.46 -15.94 -15.20
CA VAL A 230 -0.68 -16.62 -16.49
C VAL A 230 -1.14 -15.64 -17.57
N ILE A 231 -1.90 -14.60 -17.21
CA ILE A 231 -2.42 -13.63 -18.17
C ILE A 231 -1.47 -12.44 -18.28
N PRO A 232 -1.02 -12.06 -19.49
CA PRO A 232 -0.25 -10.84 -19.70
C PRO A 232 -0.96 -9.65 -19.05
N SER A 233 -0.19 -8.79 -18.40
CA SER A 233 -0.69 -7.70 -17.56
C SER A 233 -1.70 -6.77 -18.25
N ARG A 234 -1.55 -6.52 -19.55
CA ARG A 234 -2.49 -5.73 -20.36
C ARG A 234 -3.86 -6.39 -20.48
N THR A 235 -3.88 -7.70 -20.74
CA THR A 235 -5.12 -8.49 -20.85
C THR A 235 -5.85 -8.62 -19.52
N TYR A 236 -5.10 -8.75 -18.42
CA TYR A 236 -5.67 -8.81 -17.07
C TYR A 236 -6.40 -7.52 -16.68
N GLN A 237 -5.86 -6.34 -17.01
CA GLN A 237 -6.54 -5.07 -16.74
C GLN A 237 -7.85 -4.91 -17.51
N SER A 238 -7.87 -5.31 -18.78
CA SER A 238 -9.10 -5.28 -19.61
C SER A 238 -10.18 -6.20 -19.04
N LEU A 239 -9.81 -7.41 -18.61
CA LEU A 239 -10.73 -8.36 -17.97
C LEU A 239 -11.24 -7.84 -16.62
N ARG A 240 -10.36 -7.20 -15.83
CA ARG A 240 -10.73 -6.58 -14.54
C ARG A 240 -11.73 -5.45 -14.73
N ALA A 241 -11.50 -4.54 -15.68
CA ALA A 241 -12.41 -3.45 -16.00
C ALA A 241 -13.78 -3.96 -16.46
N GLY A 242 -13.81 -5.00 -17.31
CA GLY A 242 -15.05 -5.64 -17.79
C GLY A 242 -15.83 -6.39 -16.68
N MET A 243 -15.16 -6.95 -15.69
CA MET A 243 -15.80 -7.66 -14.57
C MET A 243 -16.46 -6.69 -13.58
N PHE A 244 -15.85 -5.52 -13.32
CA PHE A 244 -16.42 -4.50 -12.45
C PHE A 244 -17.60 -3.75 -13.09
N SER A 245 -17.59 -3.55 -14.41
CA SER A 245 -18.72 -2.97 -15.11
C SER A 245 -19.99 -3.84 -15.08
N ARG A 246 -19.85 -5.15 -14.85
CA ARG A 246 -20.99 -6.09 -14.71
C ARG A 246 -21.50 -6.24 -13.27
N LEU A 247 -20.66 -6.01 -12.26
CA LEU A 247 -21.05 -6.10 -10.85
C LEU A 247 -21.70 -4.82 -10.31
N GLY A 248 -21.47 -3.66 -10.97
CA GLY A 248 -22.09 -2.38 -10.64
C GLY A 248 -23.50 -2.18 -11.24
N ARG A 249 -24.09 -3.20 -11.87
CA ARG A 249 -25.45 -3.16 -12.48
C ARG A 249 -26.44 -4.15 -11.84
N LYS A 250 -26.29 -4.44 -10.55
CA LYS A 250 -27.33 -5.13 -9.78
C LYS A 250 -27.58 -4.41 -8.47
#